data_47d835ef2f6854b1b531438fdee96f02
#
_entry.id   47d835ef2f6854b1b531438fdee96f02
#
_cell.length_a   1.000
_cell.length_b   1.000
_cell.length_c   1.000
_cell.angle_alpha   90.00
_cell.angle_beta   90.00
_cell.angle_gamma   90.00
#
_symmetry.space_group_name_H-M   'P 1'
#
loop_
_entity.id
_entity.type
_entity.pdbx_description
1 polymer ?
#
loop_
_entity_poly.entity_id
_entity_poly.type
_entity_poly.pdbx_seq_one_letter_code
_entity_poly.pdbx_strand_id
1 'polypeptide(L)'
;MKTLRLFTGFALIVGLASTAQSQQQKVKYKISGDYVEGCACQILCACDFGQDANNMMGCQGTLAWHIDKGRYGDTKLDGLTVMGVLLKPVQNMSAAMGKMEGGLYVDEKASEAQRQALAAIIKDQYGAMFSNLSGPKAVSISFTKGMADKGGLADEYSIEIPHILTLKIAAIKDPAGKRSARLNAPGGMAPVEYQGKSLTHTYDDQAWSTTWDLAGRNALYNRFELASK
;
A
#
# COMPACT_ATOMS: atom_id res chain seq x y z
N MET A 1 32.60 30.10 -78.90
CA MET A 1 32.54 30.43 -77.46
C MET A 1 31.50 29.53 -76.84
N LYS A 2 31.98 28.47 -76.10
CA LYS A 2 31.11 27.52 -75.37
C LYS A 2 31.25 27.76 -73.86
N THR A 3 30.15 28.20 -73.20
CA THR A 3 30.10 28.47 -71.82
C THR A 3 29.75 27.18 -71.05
N LEU A 4 30.69 26.73 -70.24
CA LEU A 4 30.52 25.53 -69.33
C LEU A 4 29.87 25.99 -68.05
N ARG A 5 28.65 25.45 -67.76
CA ARG A 5 27.94 25.67 -66.49
C ARG A 5 28.29 24.56 -65.52
N LEU A 6 28.96 24.95 -64.40
CA LEU A 6 29.23 24.11 -63.26
C LEU A 6 27.94 23.95 -62.41
N PHE A 7 27.44 22.76 -62.22
CA PHE A 7 26.42 22.44 -61.26
C PHE A 7 27.07 21.96 -59.95
N THR A 8 27.00 22.80 -58.94
CA THR A 8 27.39 22.43 -57.56
C THR A 8 26.20 21.73 -56.88
N GLY A 9 26.30 20.41 -56.75
CA GLY A 9 25.34 19.62 -56.00
C GLY A 9 25.56 19.78 -54.49
N PHE A 10 24.57 20.30 -53.78
CA PHE A 10 24.53 20.38 -52.31
C PHE A 10 23.92 19.09 -51.76
N ALA A 11 24.76 18.21 -51.20
CA ALA A 11 24.29 16.99 -50.54
C ALA A 11 23.79 17.33 -49.14
N LEU A 12 22.46 17.25 -48.93
CA LEU A 12 21.81 17.38 -47.64
C LEU A 12 22.01 16.09 -46.87
N ILE A 13 22.90 16.06 -45.88
CA ILE A 13 23.03 14.95 -44.92
C ILE A 13 21.94 15.11 -43.88
N VAL A 14 20.84 14.37 -44.03
CA VAL A 14 19.81 14.24 -43.00
C VAL A 14 20.33 13.29 -41.92
N GLY A 15 20.81 13.87 -40.83
CA GLY A 15 21.22 13.11 -39.65
C GLY A 15 19.97 12.53 -38.94
N LEU A 16 19.75 11.23 -39.04
CA LEU A 16 18.79 10.48 -38.23
C LEU A 16 19.28 10.45 -36.78
N ALA A 17 18.81 11.40 -35.98
CA ALA A 17 18.97 11.34 -34.55
C ALA A 17 18.10 10.20 -34.02
N SER A 18 18.68 9.02 -33.82
CA SER A 18 18.03 7.91 -33.12
C SER A 18 17.84 8.30 -31.65
N THR A 19 16.63 8.72 -31.27
CA THR A 19 16.23 8.84 -29.87
C THR A 19 16.21 7.43 -29.28
N ALA A 20 17.30 7.02 -28.66
CA ALA A 20 17.33 5.84 -27.83
C ALA A 20 16.41 6.09 -26.63
N GLN A 21 15.17 5.64 -26.73
CA GLN A 21 14.22 5.60 -25.64
C GLN A 21 14.76 4.53 -24.66
N SER A 22 15.48 4.96 -23.63
CA SER A 22 15.91 4.05 -22.58
C SER A 22 14.64 3.50 -21.90
N GLN A 23 14.28 2.27 -22.21
CA GLN A 23 13.32 1.54 -21.40
C GLN A 23 13.89 1.46 -19.99
N GLN A 24 13.35 2.26 -19.09
CA GLN A 24 13.75 2.26 -17.70
C GLN A 24 13.43 0.88 -17.13
N GLN A 25 14.46 0.04 -16.98
CA GLN A 25 14.31 -1.32 -16.52
C GLN A 25 13.67 -1.31 -15.13
N LYS A 26 12.49 -1.94 -14.99
CA LYS A 26 11.76 -2.00 -13.72
C LYS A 26 12.65 -2.61 -12.64
N VAL A 27 12.85 -1.89 -11.55
CA VAL A 27 13.69 -2.36 -10.43
C VAL A 27 13.04 -3.58 -9.80
N LYS A 28 13.82 -4.66 -9.66
CA LYS A 28 13.36 -5.88 -9.00
C LYS A 28 13.31 -5.68 -7.50
N TYR A 29 12.25 -6.18 -6.86
CA TYR A 29 12.11 -6.20 -5.41
C TYR A 29 11.47 -7.49 -4.93
N LYS A 30 11.75 -7.81 -3.67
CA LYS A 30 11.05 -8.82 -2.88
C LYS A 30 11.03 -8.37 -1.44
N ILE A 31 9.85 -8.35 -0.83
CA ILE A 31 9.64 -7.99 0.57
C ILE A 31 8.67 -8.95 1.22
N SER A 32 8.85 -9.21 2.52
CA SER A 32 7.93 -10.03 3.31
C SER A 32 7.82 -9.50 4.74
N GLY A 33 6.68 -9.74 5.37
CA GLY A 33 6.45 -9.20 6.71
C GLY A 33 5.01 -9.36 7.18
N ASP A 34 4.58 -8.46 8.05
CA ASP A 34 3.23 -8.40 8.59
C ASP A 34 2.41 -7.34 7.86
N TYR A 35 1.21 -7.72 7.43
CA TYR A 35 0.16 -6.82 6.96
C TYR A 35 -0.91 -6.67 8.03
N VAL A 36 -1.32 -5.44 8.29
CA VAL A 36 -2.38 -5.10 9.25
C VAL A 36 -3.27 -4.02 8.66
N GLU A 37 -4.57 -4.23 8.74
CA GLU A 37 -5.58 -3.29 8.27
C GLU A 37 -6.62 -3.03 9.34
N GLY A 38 -7.05 -1.77 9.46
CA GLY A 38 -8.27 -1.37 10.16
C GLY A 38 -9.20 -0.66 9.18
N CYS A 39 -10.48 -1.03 9.19
CA CYS A 39 -11.44 -0.52 8.21
C CYS A 39 -12.77 -0.12 8.88
N ALA A 40 -13.53 0.76 8.24
CA ALA A 40 -14.81 1.28 8.73
C ALA A 40 -15.95 0.26 8.68
N CYS A 41 -15.81 -0.80 7.90
CA CYS A 41 -16.85 -1.82 7.75
C CYS A 41 -17.18 -2.54 9.07
N GLN A 42 -18.38 -3.07 9.14
CA GLN A 42 -18.73 -4.05 10.19
C GLN A 42 -17.93 -5.34 9.97
N ILE A 43 -17.81 -6.13 11.00
CA ILE A 43 -17.27 -7.49 10.93
C ILE A 43 -18.38 -8.42 10.38
N LEU A 44 -18.19 -9.12 9.31
CA LEU A 44 -17.11 -9.21 8.35
C LEU A 44 -17.24 -8.13 7.28
N CYS A 45 -16.11 -7.65 6.72
CA CYS A 45 -16.14 -6.61 5.70
C CYS A 45 -16.79 -7.08 4.40
N ALA A 46 -17.89 -6.46 4.01
CA ALA A 46 -18.61 -6.82 2.77
C ALA A 46 -17.81 -6.44 1.51
N CYS A 47 -16.98 -5.38 1.58
CA CYS A 47 -16.16 -4.93 0.46
C CYS A 47 -15.20 -6.02 -0.05
N ASP A 48 -14.74 -6.89 0.84
CA ASP A 48 -13.83 -7.99 0.49
C ASP A 48 -14.49 -9.07 -0.38
N PHE A 49 -15.81 -9.04 -0.45
CA PHE A 49 -16.62 -9.91 -1.32
C PHE A 49 -17.17 -9.15 -2.54
N GLY A 50 -16.64 -7.95 -2.82
CA GLY A 50 -17.10 -7.10 -3.92
C GLY A 50 -18.47 -6.47 -3.71
N GLN A 51 -18.99 -6.52 -2.49
CA GLN A 51 -20.27 -5.91 -2.12
C GLN A 51 -20.07 -4.47 -1.64
N ASP A 52 -21.17 -3.74 -1.51
CA ASP A 52 -21.16 -2.43 -0.88
C ASP A 52 -20.74 -2.52 0.59
N ALA A 53 -20.10 -1.46 1.08
CA ALA A 53 -19.71 -1.36 2.49
C ALA A 53 -20.94 -1.57 3.39
N ASN A 54 -20.80 -2.47 4.38
CA ASN A 54 -21.87 -2.82 5.29
C ASN A 54 -22.02 -1.82 6.46
N ASN A 55 -21.88 -0.54 6.13
CA ASN A 55 -22.07 0.60 7.02
C ASN A 55 -22.51 1.83 6.22
N MET A 56 -23.00 2.87 6.90
CA MET A 56 -23.52 4.08 6.24
C MET A 56 -22.41 5.05 5.78
N MET A 57 -21.18 4.89 6.27
CA MET A 57 -20.06 5.80 5.98
C MET A 57 -19.27 5.39 4.73
N GLY A 58 -19.39 4.13 4.30
CA GLY A 58 -18.55 3.55 3.26
C GLY A 58 -17.28 2.90 3.81
N CYS A 59 -16.50 2.30 2.91
CA CYS A 59 -15.18 1.73 3.22
C CYS A 59 -14.16 2.85 3.33
N GLN A 60 -13.49 2.92 4.47
CA GLN A 60 -12.41 3.85 4.79
C GLN A 60 -11.51 3.18 5.82
N GLY A 61 -10.21 3.47 5.83
CA GLY A 61 -9.32 2.84 6.80
C GLY A 61 -7.85 3.02 6.50
N THR A 62 -7.05 2.27 7.24
CA THR A 62 -5.59 2.28 7.16
C THR A 62 -5.05 0.88 6.89
N LEU A 63 -3.98 0.81 6.11
CA LEU A 63 -3.30 -0.40 5.70
C LEU A 63 -1.81 -0.25 6.03
N ALA A 64 -1.22 -1.23 6.70
CA ALA A 64 0.19 -1.18 7.09
C ALA A 64 0.93 -2.43 6.65
N TRP A 65 2.11 -2.25 6.11
CA TRP A 65 3.07 -3.30 5.78
C TRP A 65 4.34 -3.07 6.59
N HIS A 66 4.56 -3.90 7.59
CA HIS A 66 5.82 -3.95 8.33
C HIS A 66 6.73 -4.99 7.69
N ILE A 67 7.91 -4.58 7.24
CA ILE A 67 8.83 -5.42 6.48
C ILE A 67 9.81 -6.09 7.43
N ASP A 68 9.67 -7.40 7.67
CA ASP A 68 10.65 -8.17 8.40
C ASP A 68 11.94 -8.34 7.59
N LYS A 69 11.78 -8.62 6.29
CA LYS A 69 12.90 -8.83 5.38
C LYS A 69 12.55 -8.40 3.96
N GLY A 70 13.46 -7.66 3.34
CA GLY A 70 13.27 -7.31 1.95
C GLY A 70 14.25 -6.33 1.37
N ARG A 71 14.17 -6.19 0.04
CA ARG A 71 14.98 -5.25 -0.71
C ARG A 71 14.27 -4.76 -1.98
N TYR A 72 14.67 -3.57 -2.43
CA TYR A 72 14.32 -2.98 -3.70
C TYR A 72 15.62 -2.67 -4.46
N GLY A 73 15.93 -3.45 -5.49
CA GLY A 73 17.28 -3.46 -6.05
C GLY A 73 18.30 -3.78 -4.94
N ASP A 74 19.26 -2.89 -4.74
CA ASP A 74 20.27 -3.01 -3.68
C ASP A 74 19.88 -2.37 -2.34
N THR A 75 18.76 -1.65 -2.32
CA THR A 75 18.28 -0.97 -1.11
C THR A 75 17.61 -1.95 -0.16
N LYS A 76 18.17 -2.17 1.03
CA LYS A 76 17.56 -2.96 2.10
C LYS A 76 16.39 -2.21 2.73
N LEU A 77 15.32 -2.94 3.08
CA LEU A 77 14.08 -2.38 3.65
C LEU A 77 13.70 -3.04 4.98
N ASP A 78 14.55 -3.90 5.53
CA ASP A 78 14.30 -4.66 6.76
C ASP A 78 13.97 -3.73 7.94
N GLY A 79 12.94 -4.06 8.70
CA GLY A 79 12.48 -3.34 9.89
C GLY A 79 11.74 -2.02 9.61
N LEU A 80 11.48 -1.68 8.35
CA LEU A 80 10.75 -0.48 7.97
C LEU A 80 9.25 -0.76 7.82
N THR A 81 8.45 0.28 8.06
CA THR A 81 7.00 0.25 7.86
C THR A 81 6.58 1.25 6.81
N VAL A 82 5.67 0.86 5.94
CA VAL A 82 4.94 1.75 5.05
C VAL A 82 3.45 1.59 5.31
N MET A 83 2.70 2.69 5.26
CA MET A 83 1.26 2.69 5.49
C MET A 83 0.53 3.42 4.39
N GLY A 84 -0.62 2.87 4.00
CA GLY A 84 -1.63 3.54 3.19
C GLY A 84 -2.80 3.99 4.05
N VAL A 85 -3.45 5.07 3.64
CA VAL A 85 -4.72 5.51 4.20
C VAL A 85 -5.69 5.80 3.07
N LEU A 86 -6.93 5.35 3.20
CA LEU A 86 -8.00 5.72 2.28
C LEU A 86 -8.65 7.01 2.80
N LEU A 87 -8.35 8.12 2.12
CA LEU A 87 -8.70 9.48 2.58
C LEU A 87 -10.17 9.80 2.45
N LYS A 88 -10.85 9.22 1.46
CA LYS A 88 -12.29 9.41 1.26
C LYS A 88 -13.01 8.06 1.28
N PRO A 89 -14.14 7.96 1.98
CA PRO A 89 -14.91 6.72 2.01
C PRO A 89 -15.47 6.38 0.63
N VAL A 90 -15.50 5.08 0.31
CA VAL A 90 -16.12 4.55 -0.91
C VAL A 90 -17.16 3.48 -0.56
N GLN A 91 -18.33 3.50 -1.21
CA GLN A 91 -19.38 2.53 -0.92
C GLN A 91 -19.04 1.16 -1.48
N ASN A 92 -18.43 1.09 -2.65
CA ASN A 92 -18.06 -0.16 -3.29
C ASN A 92 -16.62 -0.09 -3.80
N MET A 93 -15.74 -0.90 -3.24
CA MET A 93 -14.32 -0.92 -3.59
C MET A 93 -14.08 -1.29 -5.06
N SER A 94 -14.83 -2.27 -5.57
CA SER A 94 -14.71 -2.71 -6.97
C SER A 94 -15.13 -1.62 -7.95
N ALA A 95 -16.22 -0.92 -7.68
CA ALA A 95 -16.69 0.20 -8.50
C ALA A 95 -15.83 1.47 -8.38
N ALA A 96 -15.07 1.57 -7.29
CA ALA A 96 -14.16 2.69 -7.01
C ALA A 96 -12.74 2.47 -7.54
N MET A 97 -12.43 1.32 -8.13
CA MET A 97 -11.10 1.05 -8.70
C MET A 97 -10.67 2.15 -9.68
N GLY A 98 -9.45 2.67 -9.49
CA GLY A 98 -8.89 3.79 -10.25
C GLY A 98 -9.45 5.17 -9.90
N LYS A 99 -10.33 5.28 -8.89
CA LYS A 99 -10.98 6.53 -8.47
C LYS A 99 -10.71 6.90 -7.02
N MET A 100 -10.09 6.03 -6.24
CA MET A 100 -9.85 6.25 -4.82
C MET A 100 -8.85 7.37 -4.59
N GLU A 101 -8.97 8.06 -3.47
CA GLU A 101 -7.98 9.02 -2.98
C GLU A 101 -7.30 8.44 -1.76
N GLY A 102 -5.98 8.36 -1.81
CA GLY A 102 -5.18 7.77 -0.73
C GLY A 102 -4.00 8.63 -0.34
N GLY A 103 -3.42 8.32 0.80
CA GLY A 103 -2.19 8.89 1.28
C GLY A 103 -1.20 7.81 1.71
N LEU A 104 0.10 8.11 1.62
CA LEU A 104 1.18 7.24 2.07
C LEU A 104 1.97 7.87 3.20
N TYR A 105 2.24 7.07 4.22
CA TYR A 105 3.25 7.34 5.25
C TYR A 105 4.39 6.34 5.11
N VAL A 106 5.59 6.80 5.39
CA VAL A 106 6.79 5.95 5.49
C VAL A 106 7.52 6.27 6.79
N ASP A 107 8.17 5.26 7.34
CA ASP A 107 8.94 5.39 8.55
C ASP A 107 10.01 6.49 8.42
N GLU A 108 10.05 7.44 9.35
CA GLU A 108 11.01 8.56 9.32
C GLU A 108 12.47 8.11 9.45
N LYS A 109 12.73 6.94 10.08
CA LYS A 109 14.08 6.36 10.16
C LYS A 109 14.59 5.84 8.82
N ALA A 110 13.72 5.73 7.80
CA ALA A 110 14.11 5.35 6.45
C ALA A 110 14.94 6.47 5.78
N SER A 111 16.00 6.10 5.11
CA SER A 111 16.73 7.01 4.22
C SER A 111 15.84 7.45 3.04
N GLU A 112 16.22 8.51 2.34
CA GLU A 112 15.47 8.97 1.17
C GLU A 112 15.32 7.86 0.10
N ALA A 113 16.39 7.09 -0.18
CA ALA A 113 16.33 5.97 -1.11
C ALA A 113 15.35 4.88 -0.65
N GLN A 114 15.30 4.59 0.66
CA GLN A 114 14.35 3.64 1.23
C GLN A 114 12.90 4.15 1.14
N ARG A 115 12.64 5.44 1.41
CA ARG A 115 11.30 6.05 1.28
C ARG A 115 10.78 5.96 -0.15
N GLN A 116 11.63 6.29 -1.12
CA GLN A 116 11.29 6.18 -2.54
C GLN A 116 11.03 4.73 -2.94
N ALA A 117 11.84 3.78 -2.46
CA ALA A 117 11.64 2.36 -2.72
C ALA A 117 10.30 1.85 -2.15
N LEU A 118 9.96 2.20 -0.90
CA LEU A 118 8.69 1.83 -0.25
C LEU A 118 7.50 2.39 -1.04
N ALA A 119 7.54 3.68 -1.39
CA ALA A 119 6.48 4.30 -2.19
C ALA A 119 6.35 3.65 -3.58
N ALA A 120 7.47 3.30 -4.23
CA ALA A 120 7.48 2.64 -5.53
C ALA A 120 6.85 1.23 -5.45
N ILE A 121 7.13 0.46 -4.41
CA ILE A 121 6.54 -0.86 -4.18
C ILE A 121 5.02 -0.74 -4.03
N ILE A 122 4.53 0.17 -3.18
CA ILE A 122 3.08 0.34 -2.97
C ILE A 122 2.40 0.81 -4.25
N LYS A 123 2.99 1.73 -4.99
CA LYS A 123 2.47 2.16 -6.29
C LYS A 123 2.45 1.03 -7.33
N ASP A 124 3.46 0.17 -7.34
CA ASP A 124 3.52 -0.97 -8.25
C ASP A 124 2.45 -2.04 -7.95
N GLN A 125 2.18 -2.29 -6.67
CA GLN A 125 1.21 -3.30 -6.24
C GLN A 125 -0.23 -2.80 -6.27
N TYR A 126 -0.45 -1.57 -5.80
CA TYR A 126 -1.79 -1.06 -5.47
C TYR A 126 -2.13 0.27 -6.16
N GLY A 127 -1.20 0.86 -6.91
CA GLY A 127 -1.41 2.18 -7.54
C GLY A 127 -2.62 2.23 -8.48
N ALA A 128 -2.97 1.11 -9.12
CA ALA A 128 -4.14 1.03 -9.98
C ALA A 128 -5.49 1.26 -9.25
N MET A 129 -5.52 1.19 -7.93
CA MET A 129 -6.72 1.47 -7.14
C MET A 129 -7.02 2.97 -7.04
N PHE A 130 -6.02 3.83 -7.20
CA PHE A 130 -6.09 5.24 -6.88
C PHE A 130 -6.09 6.14 -8.12
N SER A 131 -6.94 7.18 -8.10
CA SER A 131 -6.81 8.33 -8.99
C SER A 131 -5.74 9.30 -8.49
N ASN A 132 -5.58 9.36 -7.15
CA ASN A 132 -4.57 10.17 -6.48
C ASN A 132 -4.04 9.41 -5.24
N LEU A 133 -2.73 9.25 -5.17
CA LEU A 133 -2.02 8.70 -4.03
C LEU A 133 -0.97 9.71 -3.55
N SER A 134 -1.36 10.49 -2.55
CA SER A 134 -0.55 11.58 -1.98
C SER A 134 0.59 11.05 -1.11
N GLY A 135 1.66 11.80 -0.98
CA GLY A 135 2.84 11.43 -0.17
C GLY A 135 3.95 10.80 -1.00
N PRO A 136 4.93 10.09 -0.38
CA PRO A 136 4.92 9.69 1.03
C PRO A 136 5.24 10.82 2.01
N LYS A 137 4.58 10.82 3.18
CA LYS A 137 4.96 11.62 4.35
C LYS A 137 5.86 10.79 5.26
N ALA A 138 7.03 11.30 5.61
CA ALA A 138 7.91 10.66 6.59
C ALA A 138 7.43 11.00 8.00
N VAL A 139 7.12 9.98 8.79
CA VAL A 139 6.60 10.09 10.16
C VAL A 139 7.18 9.01 11.06
N SER A 140 7.16 9.24 12.38
CA SER A 140 7.51 8.21 13.35
C SER A 140 6.43 7.13 13.36
N ILE A 141 6.75 5.92 12.92
CA ILE A 141 5.82 4.78 12.95
C ILE A 141 6.30 3.76 13.97
N SER A 142 5.50 3.53 15.01
CA SER A 142 5.69 2.41 15.93
C SER A 142 4.84 1.24 15.46
N PHE A 143 5.48 0.09 15.24
CA PHE A 143 4.80 -1.17 14.93
C PHE A 143 5.18 -2.20 15.99
N THR A 144 4.18 -2.74 16.67
CA THR A 144 4.37 -3.81 17.65
C THR A 144 3.37 -4.93 17.43
N LYS A 145 3.74 -6.14 17.79
CA LYS A 145 2.85 -7.31 17.79
C LYS A 145 3.04 -8.15 19.04
N GLY A 146 1.99 -8.86 19.43
CA GLY A 146 2.03 -9.84 20.49
C GLY A 146 2.94 -11.03 20.14
N MET A 147 2.90 -12.06 20.98
CA MET A 147 3.65 -13.29 20.74
C MET A 147 3.20 -13.93 19.42
N ALA A 148 4.14 -14.12 18.52
CA ALA A 148 3.88 -14.75 17.23
C ALA A 148 3.94 -16.28 17.34
N ASP A 149 3.09 -16.96 16.59
CA ASP A 149 3.14 -18.41 16.40
C ASP A 149 4.33 -18.82 15.49
N LYS A 150 4.45 -20.14 15.21
CA LYS A 150 5.50 -20.68 14.33
C LYS A 150 5.42 -20.14 12.89
N GLY A 151 4.26 -19.66 12.45
CA GLY A 151 4.04 -19.03 11.15
C GLY A 151 4.33 -17.53 11.13
N GLY A 152 4.67 -16.97 12.30
CA GLY A 152 4.97 -15.54 12.45
C GLY A 152 3.73 -14.66 12.68
N LEU A 153 2.50 -15.21 12.75
CA LEU A 153 1.28 -14.48 13.05
C LEU A 153 1.11 -14.27 14.55
N ALA A 154 0.77 -13.05 14.95
CA ALA A 154 0.35 -12.72 16.31
C ALA A 154 -1.19 -12.62 16.39
N ASP A 155 -1.71 -12.59 17.63
CA ASP A 155 -3.13 -12.37 17.89
C ASP A 155 -3.46 -10.89 18.08
N GLU A 156 -2.46 -10.07 18.33
CA GLU A 156 -2.60 -8.64 18.56
C GLU A 156 -1.52 -7.87 17.81
N TYR A 157 -1.91 -6.72 17.27
CA TYR A 157 -1.01 -5.78 16.62
C TYR A 157 -1.34 -4.36 17.05
N SER A 158 -0.32 -3.51 17.17
CA SER A 158 -0.47 -2.09 17.44
C SER A 158 0.41 -1.29 16.49
N ILE A 159 -0.19 -0.25 15.92
CA ILE A 159 0.50 0.70 15.04
C ILE A 159 0.16 2.10 15.51
N GLU A 160 1.19 2.90 15.72
CA GLU A 160 1.03 4.27 16.21
C GLU A 160 1.85 5.25 15.38
N ILE A 161 1.22 6.36 15.01
CA ILE A 161 1.86 7.57 14.49
C ILE A 161 1.44 8.70 15.45
N PRO A 162 2.37 9.30 16.22
CA PRO A 162 2.03 10.30 17.22
C PRO A 162 1.13 11.40 16.66
N HIS A 163 0.03 11.68 17.36
CA HIS A 163 -0.99 12.69 17.02
C HIS A 163 -1.78 12.44 15.72
N ILE A 164 -1.53 11.33 15.00
CA ILE A 164 -2.19 11.04 13.72
C ILE A 164 -2.97 9.73 13.79
N LEU A 165 -2.36 8.63 14.25
CA LEU A 165 -2.98 7.31 14.21
C LEU A 165 -2.69 6.51 15.48
N THR A 166 -3.75 5.89 16.00
CA THR A 166 -3.62 4.73 16.88
C THR A 166 -4.50 3.61 16.34
N LEU A 167 -3.89 2.53 15.88
CA LEU A 167 -4.57 1.32 15.47
C LEU A 167 -4.13 0.15 16.36
N LYS A 168 -5.05 -0.42 17.12
CA LYS A 168 -4.85 -1.66 17.88
C LYS A 168 -5.88 -2.67 17.43
N ILE A 169 -5.44 -3.86 17.05
CA ILE A 169 -6.33 -4.93 16.62
C ILE A 169 -6.11 -6.20 17.44
N ALA A 170 -7.16 -6.99 17.56
CA ALA A 170 -7.11 -8.34 18.10
C ALA A 170 -7.73 -9.35 17.12
N ALA A 171 -7.15 -10.54 17.08
CA ALA A 171 -7.66 -11.66 16.29
C ALA A 171 -9.06 -12.09 16.72
N ILE A 172 -9.92 -12.40 15.76
CA ILE A 172 -11.19 -13.10 16.02
C ILE A 172 -10.90 -14.60 16.02
N LYS A 173 -11.28 -15.24 17.10
CA LYS A 173 -11.08 -16.68 17.32
C LYS A 173 -12.41 -17.38 17.58
N ASP A 174 -12.48 -18.65 17.21
CA ASP A 174 -13.55 -19.54 17.60
C ASP A 174 -13.43 -19.95 19.08
N PRO A 175 -14.44 -20.65 19.66
CA PRO A 175 -14.38 -21.11 21.04
C PRO A 175 -13.22 -22.07 21.37
N ALA A 176 -12.61 -22.71 20.35
CA ALA A 176 -11.43 -23.55 20.51
C ALA A 176 -10.12 -22.74 20.43
N GLY A 177 -10.19 -21.41 20.27
CA GLY A 177 -9.04 -20.53 20.18
C GLY A 177 -8.38 -20.46 18.79
N LYS A 178 -9.01 -21.07 17.77
CA LYS A 178 -8.50 -21.02 16.39
C LYS A 178 -8.86 -19.68 15.73
N ARG A 179 -7.91 -19.05 15.07
CA ARG A 179 -8.11 -17.81 14.30
C ARG A 179 -9.08 -18.03 13.15
N SER A 180 -10.01 -17.11 12.97
CA SER A 180 -10.87 -17.06 11.79
C SER A 180 -10.10 -16.51 10.59
N ALA A 181 -10.14 -17.21 9.47
CA ALA A 181 -9.48 -16.81 8.24
C ALA A 181 -10.46 -16.80 7.07
N ARG A 182 -10.16 -16.00 6.09
CA ARG A 182 -10.86 -15.93 4.82
C ARG A 182 -9.89 -16.29 3.70
N LEU A 183 -10.32 -17.14 2.78
CA LEU A 183 -9.55 -17.58 1.63
C LEU A 183 -10.06 -16.92 0.36
N ASN A 184 -9.15 -16.56 -0.54
CA ASN A 184 -9.44 -16.10 -1.90
C ASN A 184 -10.50 -14.98 -1.97
N ALA A 185 -10.46 -14.03 -1.05
CA ALA A 185 -11.37 -12.88 -1.10
C ALA A 185 -11.10 -12.04 -2.35
N PRO A 186 -12.08 -11.79 -3.23
CA PRO A 186 -11.88 -11.04 -4.47
C PRO A 186 -11.36 -9.62 -4.25
N GLY A 187 -11.72 -8.98 -3.14
CA GLY A 187 -11.26 -7.64 -2.74
C GLY A 187 -10.12 -7.66 -1.73
N GLY A 188 -9.61 -8.85 -1.38
CA GLY A 188 -8.57 -9.01 -0.36
C GLY A 188 -7.18 -8.59 -0.85
N MET A 189 -6.35 -8.17 0.10
CA MET A 189 -4.96 -7.76 -0.15
C MET A 189 -3.99 -8.94 -0.18
N ALA A 190 -4.46 -10.13 0.20
CA ALA A 190 -3.68 -11.38 0.21
C ALA A 190 -4.58 -12.59 -0.06
N PRO A 191 -3.99 -13.72 -0.53
CA PRO A 191 -4.75 -14.97 -0.73
C PRO A 191 -5.42 -15.52 0.53
N VAL A 192 -4.82 -15.26 1.69
CA VAL A 192 -5.37 -15.62 3.01
C VAL A 192 -5.33 -14.39 3.89
N GLU A 193 -6.47 -14.03 4.45
CA GLU A 193 -6.58 -12.93 5.40
C GLU A 193 -7.26 -13.41 6.67
N TYR A 194 -6.63 -13.11 7.80
CA TYR A 194 -7.18 -13.43 9.11
C TYR A 194 -8.07 -12.30 9.58
N GLN A 195 -9.18 -12.67 10.18
CA GLN A 195 -10.18 -11.74 10.68
C GLN A 195 -9.76 -11.20 12.05
N GLY A 196 -9.87 -9.92 12.20
CA GLY A 196 -9.63 -9.20 13.44
C GLY A 196 -10.72 -8.18 13.73
N LYS A 197 -10.61 -7.60 14.91
CA LYS A 197 -11.43 -6.49 15.37
C LYS A 197 -10.51 -5.36 15.83
N SER A 198 -10.78 -4.14 15.43
CA SER A 198 -10.09 -2.98 15.98
C SER A 198 -10.53 -2.76 17.43
N LEU A 199 -9.59 -2.75 18.35
CA LEU A 199 -9.80 -2.33 19.74
C LEU A 199 -9.76 -0.81 19.85
N THR A 200 -8.89 -0.20 19.07
CA THR A 200 -8.78 1.25 18.84
C THR A 200 -8.45 1.46 17.37
N HIS A 201 -9.08 2.44 16.74
CA HIS A 201 -8.74 2.88 15.39
C HIS A 201 -9.09 4.36 15.24
N THR A 202 -8.26 5.21 15.83
CA THR A 202 -8.39 6.67 15.72
C THR A 202 -7.40 7.19 14.68
N TYR A 203 -7.84 8.13 13.89
CA TYR A 203 -7.03 8.81 12.89
C TYR A 203 -7.41 10.27 12.82
N ASP A 204 -6.43 11.16 12.82
CA ASP A 204 -6.60 12.62 12.67
C ASP A 204 -5.37 13.20 11.97
N ASP A 205 -5.47 13.48 10.67
CA ASP A 205 -4.42 14.18 9.93
C ASP A 205 -4.97 15.46 9.29
N GLN A 206 -4.67 16.58 9.90
CA GLN A 206 -5.08 17.92 9.45
C GLN A 206 -4.55 18.24 8.04
N ALA A 207 -3.39 17.71 7.66
CA ALA A 207 -2.84 17.95 6.32
C ALA A 207 -3.66 17.29 5.20
N TRP A 208 -4.47 16.28 5.54
CA TRP A 208 -5.40 15.62 4.61
C TRP A 208 -6.86 15.86 4.98
N SER A 209 -7.12 16.69 6.00
CA SER A 209 -8.47 17.06 6.47
C SER A 209 -9.36 15.82 6.69
N THR A 210 -8.78 14.76 7.26
CA THR A 210 -9.45 13.48 7.43
C THR A 210 -9.30 13.00 8.87
N THR A 211 -10.42 12.66 9.50
CA THR A 211 -10.48 12.17 10.88
C THR A 211 -11.55 11.11 11.06
N TRP A 212 -11.30 10.15 11.95
CA TRP A 212 -12.30 9.14 12.38
C TRP A 212 -11.95 8.50 13.71
N ASP A 213 -12.97 7.88 14.32
CA ASP A 213 -12.86 6.85 15.35
C ASP A 213 -13.66 5.63 14.92
N LEU A 214 -12.96 4.55 14.61
CA LEU A 214 -13.51 3.31 14.05
C LEU A 214 -13.26 2.11 14.98
N ALA A 215 -13.23 2.35 16.28
CA ALA A 215 -13.10 1.27 17.26
C ALA A 215 -14.26 0.27 17.13
N GLY A 216 -13.97 -1.00 17.33
CA GLY A 216 -14.97 -2.07 17.26
C GLY A 216 -15.32 -2.54 15.84
N ARG A 217 -14.65 -2.02 14.83
CA ARG A 217 -14.89 -2.35 13.42
C ARG A 217 -14.00 -3.48 12.92
N ASN A 218 -14.17 -3.82 11.64
CA ASN A 218 -13.39 -4.86 10.99
C ASN A 218 -11.90 -4.53 10.95
N ALA A 219 -11.09 -5.55 11.15
CA ALA A 219 -9.65 -5.51 10.94
C ALA A 219 -9.21 -6.79 10.25
N LEU A 220 -8.15 -6.69 9.47
CA LEU A 220 -7.52 -7.81 8.78
C LEU A 220 -6.04 -7.85 9.10
N TYR A 221 -5.47 -9.03 9.10
CA TYR A 221 -4.03 -9.19 9.25
C TYR A 221 -3.57 -10.47 8.57
N ASN A 222 -2.33 -10.49 8.10
CA ASN A 222 -1.71 -11.66 7.52
C ASN A 222 -0.19 -11.55 7.48
N ARG A 223 0.46 -12.62 7.06
CA ARG A 223 1.85 -12.57 6.57
C ARG A 223 1.80 -12.34 5.08
N PHE A 224 2.55 -11.34 4.61
CA PHE A 224 2.63 -11.03 3.18
C PHE A 224 4.00 -11.39 2.57
N GLU A 225 4.00 -11.67 1.29
CA GLU A 225 5.17 -11.68 0.42
C GLU A 225 4.80 -10.94 -0.87
N LEU A 226 5.53 -9.88 -1.19
CA LEU A 226 5.36 -9.09 -2.42
C LEU A 226 6.66 -9.12 -3.22
N ALA A 227 6.54 -9.26 -4.53
CA ALA A 227 7.66 -9.20 -5.46
C ALA A 227 7.27 -8.44 -6.73
N SER A 228 8.28 -7.88 -7.41
CA SER A 228 8.08 -7.31 -8.75
C SER A 228 7.63 -8.40 -9.73
N LYS A 229 6.66 -8.08 -10.55
CA LYS A 229 6.21 -8.92 -11.69
C LYS A 229 7.20 -8.88 -12.83
#